data_c5ba0a07d6aada038ebdb9fd06a18824
#
_entry.id   c5ba0a07d6aada038ebdb9fd06a18824
#
_cell.length_a   1.000
_cell.length_b   1.000
_cell.length_c   1.000
_cell.angle_alpha   90.00
_cell.angle_beta   90.00
_cell.angle_gamma   90.00
#
_symmetry.space_group_name_H-M   'P 1'
#
loop_
_entity.id
_entity.type
_entity.pdbx_description
1 polymer ?
#
loop_
_entity_poly.entity_id
_entity_poly.type
_entity_poly.pdbx_seq_one_letter_code
_entity_poly.pdbx_strand_id
1 'polypeptide(L)'
;MNNINLNDRLVRYGELIPCKTAFIDTHTPGSNQKENFSIIGSGVSENPDQHVHINIPHGFNIGAAGQPPKCHTSLHSHRTAEVFFVLSGRWRFFWGRYGKAGEVILEKGDIFNIPTGIFRGFENIGKDYGMIMAILGGDDAGGGVIWAPEVLKEAENHGLVLSEKGKIYDTKIGQKIPSNEDLMQPLTENELKKFPEYSSAEVVPNYVARYLDLYSLSQNNPVIVIGENGKIFDKPGFEVEFITDQSFMYS
;
A
#
# COMPACT_ATOMS: atom_id res chain seq x y z
N MET A 1 25.36 -8.69 -24.67
CA MET A 1 24.94 -8.17 -23.34
C MET A 1 24.20 -6.88 -23.63
N ASN A 2 22.92 -6.80 -23.33
CA ASN A 2 22.18 -5.54 -23.48
C ASN A 2 22.78 -4.52 -22.51
N ASN A 3 23.19 -3.38 -23.01
CA ASN A 3 23.63 -2.26 -22.16
C ASN A 3 22.47 -1.83 -21.27
N ILE A 4 22.50 -2.24 -20.01
CA ILE A 4 21.53 -1.79 -19.02
C ILE A 4 21.86 -0.33 -18.70
N ASN A 5 20.95 0.57 -19.07
CA ASN A 5 21.05 1.97 -18.64
C ASN A 5 20.66 2.06 -17.16
N LEU A 6 21.61 2.28 -16.29
CA LEU A 6 21.37 2.38 -14.85
C LEU A 6 20.49 3.58 -14.47
N ASN A 7 20.44 4.62 -15.31
CA ASN A 7 19.56 5.78 -15.07
C ASN A 7 18.06 5.39 -15.14
N ASP A 8 17.71 4.38 -15.91
CA ASP A 8 16.32 3.89 -16.01
C ASP A 8 15.88 3.11 -14.76
N ARG A 9 16.79 2.87 -13.82
CA ARG A 9 16.59 2.12 -12.58
C ARG A 9 16.80 2.96 -11.32
N LEU A 10 16.92 4.28 -11.48
CA LEU A 10 17.14 5.20 -10.37
C LEU A 10 16.07 6.29 -10.39
N VAL A 11 15.43 6.48 -9.26
CA VAL A 11 14.62 7.66 -8.97
C VAL A 11 14.98 8.20 -7.59
N ARG A 12 15.24 9.50 -7.50
CA ARG A 12 15.54 10.15 -6.22
C ARG A 12 14.26 10.63 -5.56
N TYR A 13 14.25 10.67 -4.23
CA TYR A 13 13.11 11.13 -3.47
C TYR A 13 12.57 12.49 -3.95
N GLY A 14 13.46 13.45 -4.22
CA GLY A 14 13.07 14.78 -4.73
C GLY A 14 12.60 14.83 -6.19
N GLU A 15 12.65 13.69 -6.89
CA GLU A 15 12.20 13.55 -8.29
C GLU A 15 10.84 12.85 -8.37
N LEU A 16 10.28 12.42 -7.24
CA LEU A 16 9.00 11.74 -7.20
C LEU A 16 7.85 12.67 -7.64
N ILE A 17 7.08 12.21 -8.60
CA ILE A 17 5.93 12.91 -9.16
C ILE A 17 4.65 12.33 -8.58
N PRO A 18 3.88 13.11 -7.77
CA PRO A 18 2.65 12.63 -7.16
C PRO A 18 1.48 12.60 -8.15
N CYS A 19 0.62 11.62 -7.99
CA CYS A 19 -0.73 11.61 -8.55
C CYS A 19 -1.74 11.89 -7.43
N LYS A 20 -2.54 12.94 -7.59
CA LYS A 20 -3.58 13.32 -6.61
C LYS A 20 -4.96 12.76 -6.95
N THR A 21 -5.07 12.10 -8.09
CA THR A 21 -6.32 11.54 -8.63
C THR A 21 -6.18 10.05 -8.94
N ALA A 22 -5.34 9.36 -8.14
CA ALA A 22 -5.00 7.97 -8.38
C ALA A 22 -6.15 6.99 -8.10
N PHE A 23 -7.08 7.35 -7.21
CA PHE A 23 -8.08 6.42 -6.67
C PHE A 23 -9.46 7.05 -6.58
N ILE A 24 -10.49 6.20 -6.56
CA ILE A 24 -11.90 6.58 -6.54
C ILE A 24 -12.27 7.50 -5.34
N ASP A 25 -11.58 7.39 -4.22
CA ASP A 25 -11.85 8.19 -3.01
C ASP A 25 -11.18 9.58 -3.02
N THR A 26 -10.58 9.98 -4.14
CA THR A 26 -9.83 11.25 -4.27
C THR A 26 -10.66 12.50 -3.96
N HIS A 27 -11.97 12.50 -4.21
CA HIS A 27 -12.86 13.63 -3.89
C HIS A 27 -13.54 13.49 -2.54
N THR A 28 -13.36 12.36 -1.85
CA THR A 28 -13.98 12.12 -0.55
C THR A 28 -13.29 12.96 0.54
N PRO A 29 -14.04 13.66 1.40
CA PRO A 29 -13.45 14.41 2.50
C PRO A 29 -12.55 13.56 3.38
N GLY A 30 -11.35 14.07 3.68
CA GLY A 30 -10.32 13.34 4.42
C GLY A 30 -9.39 12.49 3.56
N SER A 31 -9.78 12.15 2.31
CA SER A 31 -8.91 11.45 1.35
C SER A 31 -8.44 12.35 0.20
N ASN A 32 -9.01 13.54 0.07
CA ASN A 32 -8.82 14.46 -1.05
C ASN A 32 -7.46 15.20 -1.08
N GLN A 33 -6.60 14.96 -0.12
CA GLN A 33 -5.26 15.58 -0.06
C GLN A 33 -4.13 14.54 -0.13
N LYS A 34 -4.46 13.29 -0.36
CA LYS A 34 -3.44 12.24 -0.49
C LYS A 34 -2.71 12.35 -1.82
N GLU A 35 -1.45 11.95 -1.79
CA GLU A 35 -0.58 11.83 -2.94
C GLU A 35 -0.17 10.39 -3.11
N ASN A 36 -0.28 9.87 -4.33
CA ASN A 36 0.13 8.51 -4.66
C ASN A 36 1.32 8.56 -5.64
N PHE A 37 2.30 7.71 -5.41
CA PHE A 37 3.50 7.62 -6.22
C PHE A 37 3.65 6.20 -6.75
N SER A 38 3.78 6.01 -8.07
CA SER A 38 4.19 4.74 -8.68
C SER A 38 5.69 4.78 -8.92
N ILE A 39 6.44 4.10 -8.06
CA ILE A 39 7.92 4.11 -8.10
C ILE A 39 8.43 3.02 -9.01
N ILE A 40 8.02 1.76 -8.79
CA ILE A 40 8.31 0.62 -9.67
C ILE A 40 6.98 0.01 -10.09
N GLY A 41 6.73 -0.05 -11.37
CA GLY A 41 5.46 -0.54 -11.92
C GLY A 41 4.29 0.41 -11.69
N SER A 42 3.18 0.14 -12.34
CA SER A 42 1.95 0.97 -12.25
C SER A 42 1.20 0.82 -10.94
N GLY A 43 1.47 -0.27 -10.20
CA GLY A 43 0.75 -0.57 -8.97
C GLY A 43 -0.73 -0.79 -9.22
N VAL A 44 -1.55 -0.26 -8.32
CA VAL A 44 -3.02 -0.41 -8.31
C VAL A 44 -3.75 0.89 -8.65
N SER A 45 -3.06 1.87 -9.22
CA SER A 45 -3.69 3.15 -9.57
C SER A 45 -4.82 2.96 -10.58
N GLU A 46 -5.94 3.62 -10.34
CA GLU A 46 -7.12 3.67 -11.21
C GLU A 46 -7.06 4.84 -12.21
N ASN A 47 -5.98 5.63 -12.14
CA ASN A 47 -5.72 6.70 -13.09
C ASN A 47 -4.66 6.24 -14.11
N PRO A 48 -5.04 6.03 -15.39
CA PRO A 48 -4.11 5.58 -16.42
C PRO A 48 -3.01 6.59 -16.76
N ASP A 49 -3.20 7.87 -16.41
CA ASP A 49 -2.23 8.93 -16.65
C ASP A 49 -1.23 9.12 -15.50
N GLN A 50 -1.27 8.25 -14.49
CA GLN A 50 -0.31 8.30 -13.40
C GLN A 50 1.10 8.03 -13.92
N HIS A 51 2.04 8.92 -13.56
CA HIS A 51 3.45 8.74 -13.89
C HIS A 51 4.03 7.50 -13.18
N VAL A 52 4.71 6.64 -13.95
CA VAL A 52 5.47 5.49 -13.45
C VAL A 52 6.95 5.79 -13.62
N HIS A 53 7.70 5.85 -12.52
CA HIS A 53 9.11 6.26 -12.57
C HIS A 53 10.01 5.17 -13.15
N ILE A 54 9.82 3.93 -12.73
CA ILE A 54 10.58 2.77 -13.21
C ILE A 54 9.59 1.76 -13.79
N ASN A 55 9.46 1.76 -15.11
CA ASN A 55 8.53 0.87 -15.82
C ASN A 55 9.25 -0.38 -16.37
N ILE A 56 9.92 -1.11 -15.48
CA ILE A 56 10.60 -2.36 -15.78
C ILE A 56 10.01 -3.42 -14.87
N PRO A 57 9.53 -4.57 -15.42
CA PRO A 57 8.99 -5.65 -14.59
C PRO A 57 10.01 -6.15 -13.57
N HIS A 58 9.57 -6.36 -12.32
CA HIS A 58 10.41 -6.84 -11.23
C HIS A 58 9.81 -8.03 -10.49
N GLY A 59 8.58 -8.47 -10.85
CA GLY A 59 7.80 -9.45 -10.09
C GLY A 59 7.10 -8.84 -8.86
N PHE A 60 7.23 -7.53 -8.68
CA PHE A 60 6.55 -6.74 -7.64
C PHE A 60 6.41 -5.29 -8.07
N ASN A 61 5.54 -4.55 -7.38
CA ASN A 61 5.39 -3.11 -7.54
C ASN A 61 5.84 -2.40 -6.26
N ILE A 62 6.41 -1.21 -6.41
CA ILE A 62 6.67 -0.28 -5.29
C ILE A 62 5.92 1.01 -5.55
N GLY A 63 5.05 1.35 -4.62
CA GLY A 63 4.39 2.65 -4.55
C GLY A 63 4.70 3.37 -3.26
N ALA A 64 4.23 4.60 -3.15
CA ALA A 64 4.20 5.32 -1.89
C ALA A 64 2.92 6.14 -1.76
N ALA A 65 2.46 6.31 -0.52
CA ALA A 65 1.38 7.22 -0.17
C ALA A 65 1.93 8.34 0.70
N GLY A 66 1.76 9.57 0.23
CA GLY A 66 2.07 10.77 0.97
C GLY A 66 0.78 11.45 1.43
N GLN A 67 0.69 11.82 2.71
CA GLN A 67 -0.53 12.39 3.28
C GLN A 67 -0.21 13.47 4.30
N PRO A 68 -0.90 14.63 4.24
CA PRO A 68 -0.88 15.59 5.33
C PRO A 68 -1.59 15.04 6.58
N PRO A 69 -1.47 15.72 7.74
CA PRO A 69 -2.17 15.32 8.96
C PRO A 69 -3.68 15.15 8.76
N LYS A 70 -4.26 14.11 9.37
CA LYS A 70 -5.68 13.74 9.29
C LYS A 70 -6.18 13.29 7.91
N CYS A 71 -5.29 13.18 6.95
CA CYS A 71 -5.63 12.58 5.67
C CYS A 71 -5.55 11.05 5.78
N HIS A 72 -6.48 10.36 5.11
CA HIS A 72 -6.56 8.91 5.16
C HIS A 72 -6.72 8.30 3.76
N THR A 73 -6.35 7.05 3.63
CA THR A 73 -6.72 6.17 2.52
C THR A 73 -7.89 5.31 2.97
N SER A 74 -8.95 5.31 2.16
CA SER A 74 -10.21 4.65 2.47
C SER A 74 -10.09 3.13 2.51
N LEU A 75 -11.07 2.48 3.11
CA LEU A 75 -11.08 1.04 3.35
C LEU A 75 -11.12 0.24 2.05
N HIS A 76 -10.10 -0.58 1.82
CA HIS A 76 -9.92 -1.36 0.60
C HIS A 76 -9.20 -2.68 0.87
N SER A 77 -9.22 -3.59 -0.08
CA SER A 77 -8.53 -4.88 -0.05
C SER A 77 -7.78 -5.13 -1.35
N HIS A 78 -6.75 -5.97 -1.30
CA HIS A 78 -6.03 -6.48 -2.47
C HIS A 78 -6.02 -8.01 -2.49
N ARG A 79 -5.88 -8.58 -3.68
CA ARG A 79 -5.71 -10.03 -3.87
C ARG A 79 -4.27 -10.50 -3.76
N THR A 80 -3.32 -9.56 -3.76
CA THR A 80 -1.89 -9.81 -3.62
C THR A 80 -1.40 -9.45 -2.23
N ALA A 81 -0.21 -9.95 -1.88
CA ALA A 81 0.50 -9.55 -0.67
C ALA A 81 0.88 -8.07 -0.73
N GLU A 82 0.84 -7.39 0.40
CA GLU A 82 1.26 -6.01 0.53
C GLU A 82 2.02 -5.80 1.82
N VAL A 83 3.14 -5.10 1.71
CA VAL A 83 3.97 -4.70 2.85
C VAL A 83 4.09 -3.19 2.88
N PHE A 84 3.84 -2.60 4.03
CA PHE A 84 4.05 -1.18 4.28
C PHE A 84 5.33 -0.95 5.07
N PHE A 85 6.09 0.04 4.64
CA PHE A 85 7.25 0.56 5.34
C PHE A 85 7.03 2.04 5.63
N VAL A 86 7.07 2.45 6.91
CA VAL A 86 6.87 3.84 7.29
C VAL A 86 8.16 4.63 7.08
N LEU A 87 8.18 5.49 6.07
CA LEU A 87 9.32 6.36 5.77
C LEU A 87 9.36 7.59 6.69
N SER A 88 8.18 8.15 6.97
CA SER A 88 8.03 9.31 7.87
C SER A 88 6.59 9.45 8.36
N GLY A 89 6.39 10.19 9.45
CA GLY A 89 5.08 10.45 10.04
C GLY A 89 4.71 9.42 11.10
N ARG A 90 3.47 9.53 11.57
CA ARG A 90 2.84 8.62 12.53
C ARG A 90 1.50 8.20 11.98
N TRP A 91 1.31 6.90 11.84
CA TRP A 91 0.22 6.33 11.07
C TRP A 91 -0.65 5.41 11.90
N ARG A 92 -1.96 5.54 11.76
CA ARG A 92 -2.94 4.58 12.23
C ARG A 92 -3.34 3.70 11.06
N PHE A 93 -3.07 2.41 11.11
CA PHE A 93 -3.65 1.41 10.24
C PHE A 93 -4.84 0.79 10.95
N PHE A 94 -5.94 0.63 10.24
CA PHE A 94 -7.16 0.01 10.74
C PHE A 94 -7.70 -0.98 9.70
N TRP A 95 -8.36 -2.02 10.15
CA TRP A 95 -8.81 -3.09 9.26
C TRP A 95 -10.09 -3.77 9.72
N GLY A 96 -10.55 -4.76 8.87
CA GLY A 96 -11.79 -5.48 8.99
C GLY A 96 -12.81 -4.99 7.98
N ARG A 97 -13.86 -5.75 7.78
CA ARG A 97 -14.91 -5.49 6.76
C ARG A 97 -15.51 -4.10 6.85
N TYR A 98 -15.54 -3.55 8.07
CA TYR A 98 -16.05 -2.22 8.39
C TYR A 98 -14.97 -1.33 9.05
N GLY A 99 -13.70 -1.73 8.96
CA GLY A 99 -12.58 -0.99 9.55
C GLY A 99 -12.55 -1.00 11.09
N LYS A 100 -13.17 -1.99 11.73
CA LYS A 100 -13.35 -2.05 13.20
C LYS A 100 -12.83 -3.34 13.85
N ALA A 101 -12.25 -4.27 13.08
CA ALA A 101 -11.74 -5.53 13.62
C ALA A 101 -10.43 -5.35 14.38
N GLY A 102 -9.61 -4.39 13.97
CA GLY A 102 -8.38 -4.06 14.65
C GLY A 102 -7.73 -2.79 14.12
N GLU A 103 -6.74 -2.32 14.86
CA GLU A 103 -5.90 -1.20 14.48
C GLU A 103 -4.50 -1.31 15.08
N VAL A 104 -3.56 -0.60 14.49
CA VAL A 104 -2.19 -0.44 15.00
C VAL A 104 -1.65 0.94 14.65
N ILE A 105 -0.87 1.52 15.55
CA ILE A 105 -0.15 2.76 15.29
C ILE A 105 1.31 2.39 14.95
N LEU A 106 1.78 2.91 13.81
CA LEU A 106 3.13 2.71 13.30
C LEU A 106 3.86 4.05 13.21
N GLU A 107 5.17 3.99 13.39
CA GLU A 107 6.07 5.13 13.32
C GLU A 107 7.23 4.86 12.34
N LYS A 108 8.06 5.86 12.10
CA LYS A 108 9.16 5.76 11.16
C LYS A 108 10.03 4.52 11.40
N GLY A 109 10.21 3.73 10.36
CA GLY A 109 10.99 2.50 10.36
C GLY A 109 10.19 1.23 10.68
N ASP A 110 8.94 1.36 11.15
CA ASP A 110 8.08 0.21 11.37
C ASP A 110 7.63 -0.39 10.04
N ILE A 111 7.40 -1.69 10.05
CA ILE A 111 6.93 -2.48 8.91
C ILE A 111 5.64 -3.20 9.26
N PHE A 112 4.72 -3.22 8.33
CA PHE A 112 3.49 -3.97 8.42
C PHE A 112 3.28 -4.83 7.17
N ASN A 113 3.46 -6.14 7.31
CA ASN A 113 3.06 -7.11 6.30
C ASN A 113 1.57 -7.42 6.51
N ILE A 114 0.70 -6.70 5.83
CA ILE A 114 -0.73 -6.83 6.07
C ILE A 114 -1.26 -8.17 5.57
N PRO A 115 -2.13 -8.89 6.34
CA PRO A 115 -2.70 -10.13 5.87
C PRO A 115 -3.46 -9.96 4.55
N THR A 116 -3.10 -10.76 3.55
CA THR A 116 -3.70 -10.67 2.20
C THR A 116 -5.22 -10.85 2.27
N GLY A 117 -5.93 -10.02 1.53
CA GLY A 117 -7.38 -10.11 1.39
C GLY A 117 -8.18 -9.43 2.49
N ILE A 118 -7.59 -8.94 3.58
CA ILE A 118 -8.36 -8.14 4.55
C ILE A 118 -8.65 -6.74 4.00
N PHE A 119 -9.77 -6.15 4.40
CA PHE A 119 -10.01 -4.73 4.21
C PHE A 119 -9.17 -3.93 5.19
N ARG A 120 -8.44 -2.93 4.69
CA ARG A 120 -7.63 -2.01 5.49
C ARG A 120 -7.69 -0.60 4.96
N GLY A 121 -7.45 0.33 5.83
CA GLY A 121 -7.21 1.74 5.56
C GLY A 121 -6.11 2.26 6.47
N PHE A 122 -5.62 3.45 6.19
CA PHE A 122 -4.59 4.08 7.00
C PHE A 122 -4.75 5.60 7.00
N GLU A 123 -4.35 6.22 8.08
CA GLU A 123 -4.49 7.66 8.33
C GLU A 123 -3.18 8.22 8.88
N ASN A 124 -2.74 9.36 8.38
CA ASN A 124 -1.66 10.11 9.03
C ASN A 124 -2.21 10.84 10.26
N ILE A 125 -1.92 10.31 11.43
CA ILE A 125 -2.26 10.90 12.75
C ILE A 125 -1.13 11.75 13.33
N GLY A 126 -0.06 11.95 12.56
CA GLY A 126 1.05 12.83 12.92
C GLY A 126 0.71 14.31 12.80
N LYS A 127 1.69 15.17 13.05
CA LYS A 127 1.55 16.62 12.98
C LYS A 127 2.03 17.20 11.65
N ASP A 128 2.84 16.44 10.93
CA ASP A 128 3.48 16.83 9.69
C ASP A 128 3.08 15.89 8.54
N TYR A 129 3.44 16.26 7.31
CA TYR A 129 3.30 15.39 6.15
C TYR A 129 4.05 14.08 6.37
N GLY A 130 3.37 12.97 6.21
CA GLY A 130 3.93 11.63 6.35
C GLY A 130 3.99 10.90 5.01
N MET A 131 4.91 9.95 4.91
CA MET A 131 5.03 9.07 3.75
C MET A 131 5.22 7.61 4.19
N ILE A 132 4.47 6.73 3.57
CA ILE A 132 4.65 5.28 3.65
C ILE A 132 4.96 4.73 2.27
N MET A 133 5.83 3.72 2.21
CA MET A 133 6.08 2.93 1.01
C MET A 133 5.23 1.67 1.07
N ALA A 134 4.63 1.30 -0.04
CA ALA A 134 3.88 0.06 -0.21
C ALA A 134 4.59 -0.81 -1.27
N ILE A 135 4.78 -2.09 -0.94
CA ILE A 135 5.32 -3.11 -1.84
C ILE A 135 4.20 -4.11 -2.09
N LEU A 136 3.81 -4.28 -3.35
CA LEU A 136 2.76 -5.23 -3.76
C LEU A 136 3.36 -6.35 -4.61
N GLY A 137 2.96 -7.57 -4.35
CA GLY A 137 3.41 -8.74 -5.11
C GLY A 137 2.85 -8.77 -6.53
N GLY A 138 3.63 -9.32 -7.46
CA GLY A 138 3.29 -9.45 -8.88
C GLY A 138 3.44 -8.13 -9.67
N ASP A 139 3.71 -8.24 -10.96
CA ASP A 139 3.83 -7.07 -11.85
C ASP A 139 2.45 -6.41 -12.11
N ASP A 140 1.35 -7.15 -11.96
CA ASP A 140 -0.03 -6.69 -12.09
C ASP A 140 -0.65 -6.20 -10.76
N ALA A 141 0.12 -6.25 -9.66
CA ALA A 141 -0.31 -5.89 -8.32
C ALA A 141 -1.65 -6.56 -7.90
N GLY A 142 -1.88 -7.80 -8.35
CA GLY A 142 -3.07 -8.58 -8.03
C GLY A 142 -4.36 -8.12 -8.71
N GLY A 143 -4.26 -7.31 -9.78
CA GLY A 143 -5.38 -6.90 -10.62
C GLY A 143 -6.23 -5.77 -10.06
N GLY A 144 -5.69 -4.92 -9.17
CA GLY A 144 -6.32 -3.68 -8.73
C GLY A 144 -6.85 -3.69 -7.30
N VAL A 145 -7.74 -2.74 -7.02
CA VAL A 145 -8.31 -2.47 -5.70
C VAL A 145 -9.71 -3.05 -5.57
N ILE A 146 -10.01 -3.64 -4.43
CA ILE A 146 -11.37 -4.00 -4.01
C ILE A 146 -11.80 -3.00 -2.96
N TRP A 147 -12.73 -2.12 -3.29
CA TRP A 147 -13.22 -1.08 -2.39
C TRP A 147 -14.31 -1.60 -1.45
N ALA A 148 -14.31 -1.14 -0.21
CA ALA A 148 -15.44 -1.38 0.68
C ALA A 148 -16.70 -0.69 0.12
N PRO A 149 -17.90 -1.28 0.33
CA PRO A 149 -19.15 -0.79 -0.26
C PRO A 149 -19.44 0.70 0.01
N GLU A 150 -19.15 1.17 1.21
CA GLU A 150 -19.37 2.55 1.60
C GLU A 150 -18.44 3.52 0.85
N VAL A 151 -17.24 3.09 0.48
CA VAL A 151 -16.28 3.93 -0.25
C VAL A 151 -16.79 4.26 -1.65
N LEU A 152 -17.32 3.27 -2.38
CA LEU A 152 -17.90 3.49 -3.69
C LEU A 152 -19.12 4.41 -3.63
N LYS A 153 -20.00 4.22 -2.63
CA LYS A 153 -21.18 5.08 -2.41
C LYS A 153 -20.78 6.51 -2.09
N GLU A 154 -19.78 6.67 -1.22
CA GLU A 154 -19.32 8.01 -0.84
C GLU A 154 -18.60 8.71 -2.00
N ALA A 155 -17.83 7.99 -2.80
CA ALA A 155 -17.23 8.54 -4.01
C ALA A 155 -18.28 9.03 -5.01
N GLU A 156 -19.36 8.28 -5.24
CA GLU A 156 -20.48 8.67 -6.09
C GLU A 156 -21.15 9.95 -5.58
N ASN A 157 -21.37 10.09 -4.27
CA ASN A 157 -21.87 11.32 -3.65
C ASN A 157 -20.97 12.53 -3.94
N HIS A 158 -19.67 12.29 -4.13
CA HIS A 158 -18.67 13.30 -4.45
C HIS A 158 -18.35 13.40 -5.95
N GLY A 159 -19.12 12.69 -6.79
CA GLY A 159 -19.11 12.79 -8.25
C GLY A 159 -18.10 11.89 -8.95
N LEU A 160 -17.47 10.94 -8.24
CA LEU A 160 -16.60 9.95 -8.85
C LEU A 160 -17.28 8.60 -8.92
N VAL A 161 -17.20 7.96 -10.08
CA VAL A 161 -17.66 6.59 -10.30
C VAL A 161 -16.55 5.77 -10.95
N LEU A 162 -16.50 4.49 -10.64
CA LEU A 162 -15.49 3.54 -11.11
C LEU A 162 -16.15 2.53 -12.05
N SER A 163 -15.58 2.32 -13.24
CA SER A 163 -16.03 1.25 -14.12
C SER A 163 -15.45 -0.10 -13.71
N GLU A 164 -16.07 -1.20 -14.11
CA GLU A 164 -15.54 -2.56 -13.90
C GLU A 164 -14.17 -2.78 -14.54
N LYS A 165 -13.80 -1.93 -15.50
CA LYS A 165 -12.47 -1.91 -16.12
C LYS A 165 -11.42 -1.15 -15.30
N GLY A 166 -11.79 -0.64 -14.10
CA GLY A 166 -10.87 0.09 -13.20
C GLY A 166 -10.60 1.53 -13.62
N LYS A 167 -11.49 2.16 -14.43
CA LYS A 167 -11.36 3.56 -14.84
C LYS A 167 -12.30 4.46 -14.06
N ILE A 168 -11.76 5.55 -13.54
CA ILE A 168 -12.52 6.60 -12.83
C ILE A 168 -13.14 7.56 -13.83
N TYR A 169 -14.39 7.96 -13.59
CA TYR A 169 -15.10 9.02 -14.29
C TYR A 169 -15.54 10.08 -13.29
N ASP A 170 -15.23 11.35 -13.58
CA ASP A 170 -15.68 12.51 -12.81
C ASP A 170 -16.94 13.11 -13.45
N THR A 171 -18.08 12.81 -12.84
CA THR A 171 -19.39 13.28 -13.30
C THR A 171 -19.61 14.78 -13.03
N LYS A 172 -18.89 15.37 -12.05
CA LYS A 172 -19.01 16.82 -11.74
C LYS A 172 -18.40 17.70 -12.82
N ILE A 173 -17.38 17.21 -13.53
CA ILE A 173 -16.80 17.93 -14.68
C ILE A 173 -17.41 17.49 -16.01
N GLY A 174 -18.49 16.70 -15.95
CA GLY A 174 -19.25 16.31 -17.14
C GLY A 174 -18.65 15.15 -17.94
N GLN A 175 -17.73 14.37 -17.36
CA GLN A 175 -17.26 13.14 -18.00
C GLN A 175 -18.43 12.17 -18.17
N LYS A 176 -18.57 11.63 -19.38
CA LYS A 176 -19.62 10.66 -19.70
C LYS A 176 -19.06 9.26 -19.63
N ILE A 177 -19.81 8.38 -18.97
CA ILE A 177 -19.53 6.95 -18.96
C ILE A 177 -19.95 6.39 -20.33
N PRO A 178 -19.04 5.69 -21.05
CA PRO A 178 -19.41 5.05 -22.31
C PRO A 178 -20.53 4.02 -22.11
N SER A 179 -21.45 3.94 -23.07
CA SER A 179 -22.60 3.02 -22.99
C SER A 179 -22.24 1.53 -22.99
N ASN A 180 -20.98 1.20 -23.30
CA ASN A 180 -20.42 -0.16 -23.29
C ASN A 180 -19.53 -0.42 -22.07
N GLU A 181 -19.60 0.42 -21.05
CA GLU A 181 -18.91 0.22 -19.78
C GLU A 181 -19.91 0.14 -18.62
N ASP A 182 -19.81 -0.94 -17.87
CA ASP A 182 -20.56 -1.14 -16.62
C ASP A 182 -19.80 -0.52 -15.45
N LEU A 183 -20.56 0.03 -14.50
CA LEU A 183 -20.01 0.58 -13.27
C LEU A 183 -19.80 -0.53 -12.25
N MET A 184 -18.68 -0.43 -11.52
CA MET A 184 -18.38 -1.30 -10.40
C MET A 184 -19.47 -1.16 -9.34
N GLN A 185 -20.12 -2.28 -9.02
CA GLN A 185 -21.16 -2.31 -8.00
C GLN A 185 -20.55 -2.55 -6.63
N PRO A 186 -21.05 -1.90 -5.57
CA PRO A 186 -20.65 -2.21 -4.21
C PRO A 186 -20.92 -3.68 -3.89
N LEU A 187 -19.96 -4.31 -3.20
CA LEU A 187 -20.13 -5.68 -2.71
C LEU A 187 -21.39 -5.80 -1.85
N THR A 188 -22.13 -6.88 -2.06
CA THR A 188 -23.24 -7.25 -1.17
C THR A 188 -22.73 -7.72 0.19
N GLU A 189 -23.58 -7.70 1.21
CA GLU A 189 -23.25 -8.23 2.54
C GLU A 189 -22.78 -9.70 2.50
N ASN A 190 -23.33 -10.52 1.61
CA ASN A 190 -22.92 -11.91 1.46
C ASN A 190 -21.54 -12.07 0.83
N GLU A 191 -21.16 -11.18 -0.08
CA GLU A 191 -19.81 -11.13 -0.64
C GLU A 191 -18.82 -10.59 0.37
N LEU A 192 -19.17 -9.53 1.09
CA LEU A 192 -18.33 -8.94 2.12
C LEU A 192 -17.97 -9.94 3.24
N LYS A 193 -18.91 -10.81 3.63
CA LYS A 193 -18.69 -11.86 4.62
C LYS A 193 -17.64 -12.91 4.20
N LYS A 194 -17.31 -13.03 2.93
CA LYS A 194 -16.28 -13.96 2.44
C LYS A 194 -14.85 -13.47 2.71
N PHE A 195 -14.67 -12.18 2.98
CA PHE A 195 -13.36 -11.61 3.28
C PHE A 195 -12.95 -11.97 4.71
N PRO A 196 -11.65 -12.28 4.91
CA PRO A 196 -11.14 -12.61 6.23
C PRO A 196 -11.21 -11.41 7.18
N GLU A 197 -11.28 -11.69 8.46
CA GLU A 197 -11.31 -10.69 9.52
C GLU A 197 -10.52 -11.20 10.71
N TYR A 198 -9.59 -10.39 11.19
CA TYR A 198 -8.68 -10.73 12.28
C TYR A 198 -8.65 -9.61 13.31
N SER A 199 -8.51 -9.96 14.57
CA SER A 199 -8.30 -9.02 15.67
C SER A 199 -6.89 -8.43 15.69
N SER A 200 -6.68 -7.34 16.42
CA SER A 200 -5.33 -6.81 16.66
C SER A 200 -4.43 -7.81 17.39
N ALA A 201 -4.99 -8.67 18.24
CA ALA A 201 -4.22 -9.69 18.95
C ALA A 201 -3.67 -10.78 18.03
N GLU A 202 -4.35 -11.05 16.90
CA GLU A 202 -3.88 -11.99 15.88
C GLU A 202 -2.89 -11.34 14.91
N VAL A 203 -3.13 -10.08 14.54
CA VAL A 203 -2.35 -9.40 13.50
C VAL A 203 -1.05 -8.81 14.04
N VAL A 204 -1.11 -8.04 15.12
CA VAL A 204 0.05 -7.23 15.54
C VAL A 204 1.28 -8.08 15.87
N PRO A 205 1.20 -9.17 16.66
CA PRO A 205 2.38 -9.96 17.00
C PRO A 205 3.02 -10.70 15.81
N ASN A 206 2.25 -10.98 14.77
CA ASN A 206 2.68 -11.85 13.68
C ASN A 206 3.01 -11.11 12.37
N TYR A 207 2.51 -9.86 12.22
CA TYR A 207 2.59 -9.13 10.96
C TYR A 207 3.19 -7.74 11.09
N VAL A 208 3.54 -7.29 12.30
CA VAL A 208 4.17 -5.98 12.55
C VAL A 208 5.56 -6.16 13.11
N ALA A 209 6.55 -5.56 12.44
CA ALA A 209 7.91 -5.44 12.93
C ALA A 209 8.17 -3.99 13.36
N ARG A 210 8.55 -3.81 14.64
CA ARG A 210 8.87 -2.50 15.19
C ARG A 210 10.35 -2.18 14.98
N TYR A 211 10.63 -1.01 14.43
CA TYR A 211 12.02 -0.57 14.27
C TYR A 211 12.83 -0.60 15.56
N LEU A 212 12.22 -0.16 16.66
CA LEU A 212 12.90 -0.15 17.96
C LEU A 212 13.25 -1.55 18.46
N ASP A 213 12.38 -2.54 18.22
CA ASP A 213 12.66 -3.93 18.61
C ASP A 213 13.81 -4.49 17.77
N LEU A 214 13.81 -4.20 16.48
CA LEU A 214 14.88 -4.60 15.55
C LEU A 214 16.21 -3.93 15.89
N TYR A 215 16.18 -2.64 16.21
CA TYR A 215 17.37 -1.90 16.63
C TYR A 215 17.95 -2.46 17.94
N SER A 216 17.11 -2.78 18.92
CA SER A 216 17.52 -3.40 20.19
C SER A 216 18.14 -4.77 19.96
N LEU A 217 17.56 -5.59 19.08
CA LEU A 217 18.11 -6.89 18.70
C LEU A 217 19.49 -6.74 18.06
N SER A 218 19.65 -5.77 17.15
CA SER A 218 20.91 -5.51 16.45
C SER A 218 22.03 -5.02 17.39
N GLN A 219 21.70 -4.36 18.50
CA GLN A 219 22.67 -3.89 19.49
C GLN A 219 23.07 -4.99 20.49
N ASN A 220 22.14 -5.87 20.82
CA ASN A 220 22.33 -6.88 21.87
C ASN A 220 22.69 -8.28 21.33
N ASN A 221 22.29 -8.56 20.10
CA ASN A 221 22.61 -9.79 19.40
C ASN A 221 23.22 -9.45 18.05
N PRO A 222 24.51 -9.73 17.82
CA PRO A 222 25.06 -9.63 16.47
C PRO A 222 24.23 -10.54 15.55
N VAL A 223 23.66 -9.95 14.51
CA VAL A 223 22.95 -10.74 13.51
C VAL A 223 23.96 -11.64 12.84
N ILE A 224 23.76 -12.93 13.01
CA ILE A 224 24.60 -13.95 12.37
C ILE A 224 24.16 -14.00 10.90
N VAL A 225 24.89 -13.33 10.04
CA VAL A 225 24.72 -13.50 8.60
C VAL A 225 25.55 -14.72 8.16
N ILE A 226 24.86 -15.73 7.67
CA ILE A 226 25.52 -16.88 7.04
C ILE A 226 25.74 -16.51 5.57
N GLY A 227 26.96 -16.09 5.22
CA GLY A 227 27.32 -15.87 3.81
C GLY A 227 27.37 -17.17 3.01
N GLU A 228 27.44 -17.07 1.71
CA GLU A 228 27.44 -18.18 0.74
C GLU A 228 28.45 -19.31 1.04
N ASN A 229 29.44 -19.07 1.87
CA ASN A 229 30.47 -20.04 2.28
C ASN A 229 30.35 -20.45 3.74
N GLY A 230 29.20 -20.29 4.39
CA GLY A 230 29.00 -20.63 5.80
C GLY A 230 29.79 -19.76 6.78
N LYS A 231 30.34 -18.63 6.34
CA LYS A 231 31.03 -17.68 7.23
C LYS A 231 30.02 -16.84 7.97
N ILE A 232 30.14 -16.85 9.29
CA ILE A 232 29.38 -15.99 10.19
C ILE A 232 30.03 -14.61 10.17
N PHE A 233 29.27 -13.60 9.78
CA PHE A 233 29.70 -12.20 9.85
C PHE A 233 29.15 -11.58 11.14
N ASP A 234 30.06 -11.29 12.05
CA ASP A 234 29.78 -10.55 13.28
C ASP A 234 29.80 -9.05 12.96
N LYS A 235 28.70 -8.56 12.36
CA LYS A 235 28.51 -7.12 12.15
C LYS A 235 27.23 -6.66 12.83
N PRO A 236 27.28 -5.62 13.65
CA PRO A 236 26.06 -5.03 14.18
C PRO A 236 25.20 -4.44 13.06
N GLY A 237 24.01 -4.98 12.92
CA GLY A 237 22.89 -4.20 12.52
C GLY A 237 22.51 -4.06 11.07
N PHE A 238 22.54 -5.09 10.17
CA PHE A 238 22.01 -4.82 8.83
C PHE A 238 21.10 -5.86 8.18
N GLU A 239 20.96 -7.04 8.68
CA GLU A 239 20.01 -8.01 8.12
C GLU A 239 19.19 -8.65 9.24
N VAL A 240 18.07 -8.04 9.53
CA VAL A 240 17.01 -8.69 10.30
C VAL A 240 15.97 -9.14 9.28
N GLU A 241 15.60 -10.41 9.31
CA GLU A 241 14.45 -10.89 8.53
C GLU A 241 13.18 -10.19 9.04
N PHE A 242 12.72 -9.20 8.30
CA PHE A 242 11.56 -8.38 8.65
C PHE A 242 10.24 -9.07 8.34
N ILE A 243 10.23 -10.20 7.69
CA ILE A 243 9.05 -10.80 7.11
C ILE A 243 8.90 -12.20 7.64
N THR A 244 7.85 -12.40 8.43
CA THR A 244 7.52 -13.69 9.04
C THR A 244 6.98 -14.71 8.04
N ASP A 245 6.52 -14.28 6.86
CA ASP A 245 6.14 -15.16 5.77
C ASP A 245 7.28 -15.25 4.76
N GLN A 246 8.00 -16.37 4.83
CA GLN A 246 9.15 -16.64 3.96
C GLN A 246 8.79 -16.65 2.47
N SER A 247 7.54 -16.88 2.11
CA SER A 247 7.10 -16.91 0.73
C SER A 247 7.21 -15.56 0.02
N PHE A 248 7.22 -14.46 0.75
CA PHE A 248 7.27 -13.11 0.20
C PHE A 248 8.68 -12.69 -0.22
N MET A 249 9.73 -13.18 0.43
CA MET A 249 11.11 -12.76 0.16
C MET A 249 11.78 -13.54 -0.99
N TYR A 250 11.25 -14.71 -1.36
CA TYR A 250 11.91 -15.66 -2.27
C TYR A 250 11.05 -16.10 -3.46
N SER A 251 9.91 -15.42 -3.70
CA SER A 251 9.03 -15.71 -4.86
C SER A 251 9.29 -14.78 -6.04
#